data_8d7feaa6e307e3052f2f8c5452c03ca7
#
_entry.id   8d7feaa6e307e3052f2f8c5452c03ca7
#
_cell.length_a   1.000
_cell.length_b   1.000
_cell.length_c   1.000
_cell.angle_alpha   90.00
_cell.angle_beta   90.00
_cell.angle_gamma   90.00
#
_symmetry.space_group_name_H-M   'P 1'
#
loop_
_entity.id
_entity.type
_entity.pdbx_description
1 polymer ?
#
loop_
_entity_poly.entity_id
_entity_poly.type
_entity_poly.pdbx_seq_one_letter_code
_entity_poly.pdbx_strand_id
1 'polypeptide(L)' 'MNLIYNSTSYCVVEFRDAAGEIGGYEIMDKLGKREIYLGGDLAIHFWEGVQQLIAAEPSTDDVDEFLSGF' A
#
# COMPACT_ATOMS: atom_id res chain seq x y z
N MET A 1 12.08 -3.57 5.37
CA MET A 1 11.37 -3.11 4.16
C MET A 1 10.89 -4.32 3.38
N ASN A 2 9.58 -4.39 3.15
CA ASN A 2 8.95 -5.51 2.44
C ASN A 2 8.11 -5.00 1.28
N LEU A 3 8.34 -5.59 0.11
CA LEU A 3 7.46 -5.36 -1.04
C LEU A 3 6.21 -6.23 -0.83
N ILE A 4 5.03 -5.61 -0.66
CA ILE A 4 3.78 -6.32 -0.42
C ILE A 4 2.84 -6.35 -1.61
N TYR A 5 3.08 -5.49 -2.61
CA TYR A 5 2.30 -5.46 -3.84
C TYR A 5 3.13 -4.87 -4.97
N ASN A 6 2.99 -5.45 -6.15
CA ASN A 6 3.68 -4.95 -7.34
C ASN A 6 2.84 -5.28 -8.58
N SER A 7 2.43 -4.24 -9.28
CA SER A 7 1.75 -4.34 -10.57
C SER A 7 2.48 -3.50 -11.61
N THR A 8 1.95 -3.46 -12.82
CA THR A 8 2.50 -2.59 -13.88
C THR A 8 2.41 -1.11 -13.48
N SER A 9 1.38 -0.73 -12.74
CA SER A 9 1.08 0.67 -12.40
C SER A 9 1.55 1.09 -11.02
N TYR A 10 1.57 0.17 -10.06
CA TYR A 10 1.82 0.49 -8.65
C TYR A 10 2.73 -0.51 -7.96
N CYS A 11 3.40 -0.02 -6.94
CA CYS A 11 4.21 -0.83 -6.04
C CYS A 11 3.96 -0.33 -4.62
N VAL A 12 3.80 -1.25 -3.67
CA VAL A 12 3.60 -0.91 -2.26
C VAL A 12 4.66 -1.59 -1.42
N VAL A 13 5.33 -0.79 -0.60
CA VAL A 13 6.38 -1.25 0.30
C VAL A 13 5.94 -1.02 1.74
N GLU A 14 6.12 -2.03 2.58
CA GLU A 14 5.86 -1.96 4.01
C GLU A 14 7.17 -1.73 4.76
N PHE A 15 7.19 -0.77 5.68
CA PHE A 15 8.33 -0.50 6.53
C PHE A 15 8.06 -0.99 7.94
N ARG A 16 9.01 -1.74 8.52
CA ARG A 16 8.94 -2.20 9.90
C ARG A 16 10.10 -1.63 10.69
N ASP A 17 9.87 -1.36 11.98
CA ASP A 17 10.92 -0.92 12.89
C ASP A 17 11.74 -2.11 13.43
N ALA A 18 12.70 -1.82 14.29
CA ALA A 18 13.57 -2.84 14.87
C ALA A 18 12.82 -3.86 15.73
N ALA A 19 11.65 -3.49 16.27
CA ALA A 19 10.79 -4.39 17.05
C ALA A 19 9.88 -5.25 16.16
N GLY A 20 9.91 -5.07 14.84
CA GLY A 20 9.06 -5.79 13.90
C GLY A 20 7.68 -5.20 13.76
N GLU A 21 7.43 -4.02 14.32
CA GLU A 21 6.15 -3.34 14.17
C GLU A 21 6.12 -2.50 12.89
N ILE A 22 4.92 -2.37 12.30
CA ILE A 22 4.75 -1.60 11.07
C ILE A 22 4.89 -0.12 11.37
N GLY A 23 5.86 0.54 10.74
CA GLY A 23 6.09 1.98 10.86
C GLY A 23 5.37 2.78 9.79
N GLY A 24 5.08 2.18 8.65
CA GLY A 24 4.40 2.86 7.55
C GLY A 24 4.42 2.10 6.25
N TYR A 25 3.85 2.72 5.23
CA TYR A 25 3.79 2.19 3.87
C TYR A 25 4.22 3.25 2.86
N GLU A 26 4.80 2.82 1.76
CA GLU A 26 5.08 3.70 0.64
C GLU A 26 4.37 3.16 -0.59
N ILE A 27 3.60 4.02 -1.24
CA ILE A 27 2.92 3.70 -2.49
C ILE A 27 3.67 4.40 -3.62
N MET A 28 4.17 3.63 -4.58
CA MET A 28 4.84 4.17 -5.76
C MET A 28 3.91 4.08 -6.96
N ASP A 29 3.58 5.24 -7.55
CA ASP A 29 2.87 5.35 -8.81
C ASP A 29 3.91 5.31 -9.93
N LYS A 30 4.08 4.15 -10.56
CA LYS A 30 5.12 3.92 -11.56
C LYS A 30 4.90 4.76 -12.81
N LEU A 31 3.66 4.92 -13.23
CA LEU A 31 3.32 5.67 -14.45
C LEU A 31 3.43 7.18 -14.22
N GLY A 32 2.96 7.65 -13.08
CA GLY A 32 3.04 9.05 -12.69
C GLY A 32 4.39 9.44 -12.09
N LYS A 33 5.24 8.47 -11.79
CA LYS A 33 6.55 8.68 -11.15
C LYS A 33 6.46 9.45 -9.85
N ARG A 34 5.49 9.07 -9.00
CA ARG A 34 5.27 9.69 -7.70
C ARG A 34 5.34 8.65 -6.59
N GLU A 35 5.76 9.11 -5.43
CA GLU A 35 5.85 8.30 -4.23
C GLU A 35 5.08 8.98 -3.11
N ILE A 36 4.29 8.21 -2.36
CA ILE A 36 3.52 8.69 -1.22
C ILE A 36 3.86 7.82 -0.03
N TYR A 37 4.29 8.45 1.07
CA TYR A 37 4.53 7.75 2.32
C TYR A 37 3.32 7.90 3.24
N LEU A 38 2.86 6.79 3.81
CA LEU A 38 1.76 6.76 4.77
C LEU A 38 2.29 6.28 6.12
N GLY A 39 2.25 7.17 7.12
CA GLY A 39 2.67 6.85 8.48
C GLY A 39 1.57 7.16 9.49
N GLY A 40 1.74 6.73 10.74
CA GLY A 40 0.79 7.00 11.81
C GLY A 40 -0.63 6.51 11.51
N ASP A 41 -1.60 7.37 11.73
CA ASP A 41 -3.02 7.03 11.53
C ASP A 41 -3.34 6.70 10.06
N LEU A 42 -2.65 7.32 9.11
CA LEU A 42 -2.83 7.01 7.69
C LEU A 42 -2.40 5.59 7.36
N ALA A 43 -1.32 5.10 7.99
CA ALA A 43 -0.88 3.73 7.80
C ALA A 43 -1.90 2.73 8.34
N ILE A 44 -2.49 3.02 9.50
CA ILE A 44 -3.54 2.18 10.09
C ILE A 44 -4.76 2.15 9.18
N HIS A 45 -5.19 3.30 8.71
CA HIS A 45 -6.34 3.44 7.81
C HIS A 45 -6.13 2.69 6.50
N PHE A 46 -4.93 2.82 5.94
CA PHE A 46 -4.53 2.10 4.73
C PHE A 46 -4.62 0.58 4.94
N TRP A 47 -4.06 0.09 6.05
CA TRP A 47 -4.06 -1.34 6.37
C TRP A 47 -5.48 -1.89 6.52
N GLU A 48 -6.36 -1.16 7.21
CA GLU A 48 -7.77 -1.55 7.35
C GLU A 48 -8.45 -1.66 5.98
N GLY A 49 -8.22 -0.70 5.10
CA GLY A 49 -8.75 -0.73 3.74
C GLY A 49 -8.21 -1.92 2.93
N VAL A 50 -6.94 -2.23 3.09
CA VAL A 50 -6.31 -3.39 2.44
C VAL A 50 -6.97 -4.69 2.89
N GLN A 51 -7.23 -4.84 4.20
CA GLN A 51 -7.86 -6.03 4.73
C GLN A 51 -9.28 -6.24 4.16
N GLN A 52 -10.05 -5.17 4.05
CA GLN A 52 -11.38 -5.22 3.45
C GLN A 52 -11.31 -5.57 1.96
N LEU A 53 -10.34 -5.02 1.26
CA LEU A 53 -10.13 -5.28 -0.16
C LEU A 53 -9.76 -6.75 -0.40
N ILE A 54 -8.83 -7.28 0.38
CA ILE A 54 -8.41 -8.69 0.27
C ILE A 54 -9.59 -9.63 0.49
N ALA A 55 -10.45 -9.33 1.45
CA ALA A 55 -11.63 -10.14 1.76
C ALA A 55 -12.62 -10.22 0.58
N ALA A 56 -12.59 -9.23 -0.32
CA ALA A 56 -13.43 -9.17 -1.51
C ALA A 56 -12.83 -9.91 -2.72
N GLU A 57 -11.68 -10.55 -2.56
CA GLU A 57 -10.96 -11.26 -3.64
C GLU A 57 -10.74 -10.35 -4.88
N PRO A 58 -9.99 -9.27 -4.73
CA PRO A 58 -9.87 -8.23 -5.77
C PRO A 58 -9.03 -8.69 -6.95
N SER A 59 -9.32 -8.10 -8.13
CA SER A 59 -8.42 -8.16 -9.28
C SER A 59 -7.28 -7.15 -9.11
N THR A 60 -6.27 -7.25 -9.98
CA THR A 60 -5.20 -6.25 -10.04
C THR A 60 -5.76 -4.85 -10.31
N ASP A 61 -6.75 -4.74 -11.17
CA ASP A 61 -7.41 -3.44 -11.47
C ASP A 61 -8.09 -2.87 -10.23
N ASP A 62 -8.74 -3.72 -9.43
CA ASP A 62 -9.40 -3.29 -8.20
C ASP A 62 -8.37 -2.75 -7.19
N VAL A 63 -7.23 -3.40 -7.05
CA VAL A 63 -6.16 -2.95 -6.15
C VAL A 63 -5.57 -1.64 -6.64
N ASP A 64 -5.29 -1.52 -7.94
CA ASP A 64 -4.73 -0.30 -8.52
C ASP A 64 -5.70 0.88 -8.34
N GLU A 65 -7.01 0.64 -8.50
CA GLU A 65 -8.02 1.69 -8.27
C GLU A 65 -8.02 2.13 -6.81
N PHE A 66 -7.93 1.20 -5.86
CA PHE A 66 -7.84 1.51 -4.44
C PHE A 66 -6.62 2.39 -4.17
N LEU A 67 -5.46 2.02 -4.71
CA LEU A 67 -4.21 2.76 -4.51
C LEU A 67 -4.26 4.16 -5.12
N SER A 68 -4.97 4.34 -6.22
CA SER A 68 -5.10 5.64 -6.88
C SER A 68 -5.84 6.67 -6.04
N GLY A 69 -6.55 6.26 -5.01
CA GLY A 69 -7.26 7.13 -4.08
C GLY A 69 -6.39 7.74 -2.98
N PHE A 70 -5.11 7.37 -2.92
CA PHE A 70 -4.19 7.89 -1.90
C PHE A 70 -3.20 8.95 -2.42
#